data_e009d2d5ca639198488f32b1d7b4d1be
#
_entry.id   e009d2d5ca639198488f32b1d7b4d1be
#
_cell.length_a   1.000
_cell.length_b   1.000
_cell.length_c   1.000
_cell.angle_alpha   90.00
_cell.angle_beta   90.00
_cell.angle_gamma   90.00
#
_symmetry.space_group_name_H-M   'P 1'
#
loop_
_entity.id
_entity.type
_entity.pdbx_description
1 polymer ?
#
loop_
_entity_poly.entity_id
_entity_poly.type
_entity_poly.pdbx_seq_one_letter_code
_entity_poly.pdbx_strand_id
1 'polypeptide(L)'
;MKNIVSIKNLSKTYDNNFQALKDINLDIKKDEIIALLGPNGAGKTTLISIICGIVIPTSGSVSVDDFDIIKDYRKTRSQIGLVPQELTLEQFEFVFNNVSYTRGLYGKPPNPSLIEKILKDLSLWDKRNSRINELSGGMKRRVLIAKALSHEPSVLFLDEPSAGVDVELRQEMWEVIKDLRNRGVTIILTTHYIEEAEAIADRVAVINKGELLVVDNTSDLVQSMGQKTLIIDLHD
;
A
#
# COMPACT_ATOMS: atom_id res chain seq x y z
N MET A 1 6.98 -20.36 1.79
CA MET A 1 6.00 -19.47 1.10
C MET A 1 6.71 -18.85 -0.10
N LYS A 2 5.99 -18.63 -1.23
CA LYS A 2 6.57 -17.98 -2.43
C LYS A 2 6.66 -16.47 -2.20
N ASN A 3 7.76 -15.84 -2.61
CA ASN A 3 7.84 -14.38 -2.66
C ASN A 3 7.04 -13.88 -3.86
N ILE A 4 6.19 -12.88 -3.65
CA ILE A 4 5.43 -12.23 -4.72
C ILE A 4 6.12 -10.97 -5.22
N VAL A 5 6.83 -10.26 -4.33
CA VAL A 5 7.71 -9.14 -4.71
C VAL A 5 9.12 -9.44 -4.22
N SER A 6 10.11 -9.28 -5.09
CA SER A 6 11.52 -9.41 -4.74
C SER A 6 12.30 -8.19 -5.20
N ILE A 7 13.02 -7.57 -4.28
CA ILE A 7 13.80 -6.35 -4.47
C ILE A 7 15.25 -6.66 -4.15
N LYS A 8 16.16 -6.39 -5.10
CA LYS A 8 17.60 -6.71 -4.96
C LYS A 8 18.47 -5.52 -5.30
N ASN A 9 19.28 -5.09 -4.32
CA ASN A 9 20.27 -4.01 -4.43
C ASN A 9 19.71 -2.73 -5.05
N LEU A 10 18.44 -2.40 -4.70
CA LEU A 10 17.71 -1.32 -5.31
C LEU A 10 18.19 0.04 -4.79
N SER A 11 18.62 0.91 -5.70
CA SER A 11 19.00 2.27 -5.38
C SER A 11 18.31 3.27 -6.30
N LYS A 12 18.05 4.46 -5.75
CA LYS A 12 17.50 5.59 -6.50
C LYS A 12 18.17 6.87 -6.12
N THR A 13 18.79 7.51 -7.11
CA THR A 13 19.32 8.88 -7.03
C THR A 13 18.58 9.74 -8.04
N TYR A 14 18.10 10.91 -7.63
CA TYR A 14 17.47 11.91 -8.50
C TYR A 14 18.49 12.88 -9.08
N ASP A 15 18.11 13.65 -10.11
CA ASP A 15 19.00 14.54 -10.86
C ASP A 15 19.71 15.62 -10.01
N ASN A 16 19.14 15.97 -8.86
CA ASN A 16 19.74 16.87 -7.87
C ASN A 16 20.74 16.18 -6.92
N ASN A 17 21.25 15.00 -7.28
CA ASN A 17 22.10 14.12 -6.46
C ASN A 17 21.47 13.67 -5.13
N PHE A 18 20.17 13.83 -4.95
CA PHE A 18 19.46 13.31 -3.79
C PHE A 18 19.28 11.80 -3.91
N GLN A 19 19.97 11.05 -3.06
CA GLN A 19 19.84 9.58 -3.00
C GLN A 19 18.66 9.20 -2.09
N ALA A 20 17.54 8.87 -2.72
CA ALA A 20 16.29 8.54 -2.04
C ALA A 20 16.23 7.09 -1.53
N LEU A 21 16.92 6.15 -2.21
CA LEU A 21 17.05 4.75 -1.79
C LEU A 21 18.49 4.27 -1.96
N LYS A 22 18.96 3.45 -1.02
CA LYS A 22 20.32 2.96 -0.93
C LYS A 22 20.30 1.46 -0.69
N ASP A 23 20.66 0.68 -1.70
CA ASP A 23 20.86 -0.77 -1.63
C ASP A 23 19.72 -1.53 -0.91
N ILE A 24 18.48 -1.24 -1.25
CA ILE A 24 17.32 -1.88 -0.64
C ILE A 24 17.24 -3.34 -1.10
N ASN A 25 17.16 -4.26 -0.14
CA ASN A 25 16.95 -5.68 -0.34
C ASN A 25 15.73 -6.11 0.49
N LEU A 26 14.64 -6.53 -0.18
CA LEU A 26 13.38 -6.87 0.48
C LEU A 26 12.62 -7.92 -0.31
N ASP A 27 12.24 -9.00 0.36
CA ASP A 27 11.33 -10.01 -0.16
C ASP A 27 9.99 -9.93 0.57
N ILE A 28 8.91 -9.86 -0.21
CA ILE A 28 7.53 -9.82 0.29
C ILE A 28 6.86 -11.14 -0.09
N LYS A 29 6.30 -11.81 0.91
CA LYS A 29 5.65 -13.10 0.74
C LYS A 29 4.23 -12.92 0.20
N LYS A 30 3.75 -13.95 -0.50
CA LYS A 30 2.36 -13.98 -0.95
C LYS A 30 1.42 -14.06 0.25
N ASP A 31 0.27 -13.38 0.14
CA ASP A 31 -0.83 -13.40 1.10
C ASP A 31 -0.45 -12.85 2.50
N GLU A 32 0.58 -11.96 2.59
CA GLU A 32 0.92 -11.23 3.80
C GLU A 32 0.52 -9.74 3.72
N ILE A 33 0.42 -9.11 4.88
CA ILE A 33 0.43 -7.65 5.03
C ILE A 33 1.81 -7.25 5.53
N ILE A 34 2.54 -6.44 4.75
CA ILE A 34 3.79 -5.84 5.21
C ILE A 34 3.66 -4.32 5.32
N ALA A 35 4.07 -3.77 6.47
CA ALA A 35 4.11 -2.34 6.68
C ALA A 35 5.52 -1.79 6.43
N LEU A 36 5.64 -0.78 5.57
CA LEU A 36 6.83 0.04 5.42
C LEU A 36 6.76 1.19 6.42
N LEU A 37 7.43 1.04 7.55
CA LEU A 37 7.42 2.01 8.66
C LEU A 37 8.61 2.97 8.54
N GLY A 38 8.36 4.25 8.69
CA GLY A 38 9.44 5.26 8.71
C GLY A 38 8.93 6.69 8.65
N PRO A 39 9.76 7.67 8.97
CA PRO A 39 9.39 9.09 8.95
C PRO A 39 9.10 9.59 7.53
N ASN A 40 8.52 10.78 7.43
CA ASN A 40 8.35 11.45 6.14
C ASN A 40 9.73 11.71 5.51
N GLY A 41 9.84 11.49 4.18
CA GLY A 41 11.11 11.58 3.47
C GLY A 41 12.04 10.37 3.62
N ALA A 42 11.65 9.31 4.34
CA ALA A 42 12.47 8.10 4.49
C ALA A 42 12.69 7.29 3.20
N GLY A 43 11.91 7.54 2.13
CA GLY A 43 11.99 6.81 0.86
C GLY A 43 10.81 5.87 0.59
N LYS A 44 9.82 5.78 1.48
CA LYS A 44 8.66 4.86 1.37
C LYS A 44 7.90 5.02 0.04
N THR A 45 7.44 6.23 -0.27
CA THR A 45 6.71 6.53 -1.52
C THR A 45 7.58 6.33 -2.76
N THR A 46 8.89 6.62 -2.69
CA THR A 46 9.83 6.33 -3.79
C THR A 46 9.92 4.83 -4.04
N LEU A 47 10.02 4.01 -2.99
CA LEU A 47 10.08 2.55 -3.10
C LEU A 47 8.81 2.00 -3.75
N ILE A 48 7.62 2.39 -3.25
CA ILE A 48 6.34 2.01 -3.87
C ILE A 48 6.27 2.45 -5.33
N SER A 49 6.64 3.71 -5.63
CA SER A 49 6.59 4.24 -7.00
C SER A 49 7.47 3.46 -7.97
N ILE A 50 8.63 2.95 -7.52
CA ILE A 50 9.49 2.09 -8.33
C ILE A 50 8.82 0.74 -8.57
N ILE A 51 8.31 0.08 -7.53
CA ILE A 51 7.66 -1.24 -7.67
C ILE A 51 6.45 -1.14 -8.59
N CYS A 52 5.66 -0.07 -8.48
CA CYS A 52 4.51 0.21 -9.35
C CYS A 52 4.91 0.64 -10.78
N GLY A 53 6.21 0.79 -11.07
CA GLY A 53 6.71 1.18 -12.39
C GLY A 53 6.42 2.64 -12.76
N ILE A 54 6.21 3.52 -11.78
CA ILE A 54 6.04 4.98 -11.98
C ILE A 54 7.41 5.66 -12.06
N VAL A 55 8.35 5.22 -11.22
CA VAL A 55 9.73 5.74 -11.16
C VAL A 55 10.70 4.65 -11.60
N ILE A 56 11.67 5.01 -12.44
CA ILE A 56 12.74 4.10 -12.88
C ILE A 56 13.85 4.10 -11.81
N PRO A 57 14.32 2.93 -11.34
CA PRO A 57 15.44 2.85 -10.42
C PRO A 57 16.76 3.31 -11.08
N THR A 58 17.73 3.74 -10.28
CA THR A 58 19.09 4.03 -10.75
C THR A 58 19.90 2.75 -10.92
N SER A 59 19.76 1.80 -9.98
CA SER A 59 20.38 0.48 -10.03
C SER A 59 19.56 -0.55 -9.26
N GLY A 60 19.93 -1.83 -9.38
CA GLY A 60 19.22 -2.95 -8.79
C GLY A 60 18.10 -3.49 -9.66
N SER A 61 17.31 -4.39 -9.10
CA SER A 61 16.18 -5.02 -9.81
C SER A 61 15.00 -5.25 -8.88
N VAL A 62 13.81 -5.22 -9.47
CA VAL A 62 12.56 -5.55 -8.79
C VAL A 62 11.77 -6.49 -9.67
N SER A 63 11.20 -7.54 -9.07
CA SER A 63 10.25 -8.42 -9.75
C SER A 63 8.95 -8.54 -8.95
N VAL A 64 7.84 -8.69 -9.69
CA VAL A 64 6.51 -8.97 -9.15
C VAL A 64 5.99 -10.24 -9.81
N ASP A 65 5.71 -11.27 -9.01
CA ASP A 65 5.34 -12.63 -9.46
C ASP A 65 6.31 -13.18 -10.53
N ASP A 66 7.62 -13.04 -10.27
CA ASP A 66 8.74 -13.43 -11.14
C ASP A 66 8.90 -12.60 -12.44
N PHE A 67 8.06 -11.58 -12.67
CA PHE A 67 8.18 -10.66 -13.80
C PHE A 67 8.98 -9.41 -13.43
N ASP A 68 9.94 -9.02 -14.26
CA ASP A 68 10.74 -7.81 -14.08
C ASP A 68 9.88 -6.54 -14.34
N ILE A 69 9.93 -5.58 -13.41
CA ILE A 69 9.07 -4.36 -13.50
C ILE A 69 9.37 -3.48 -14.70
N ILE A 70 10.54 -3.60 -15.33
CA ILE A 70 10.95 -2.80 -16.49
C ILE A 70 10.70 -3.58 -17.78
N LYS A 71 11.19 -4.82 -17.86
CA LYS A 71 11.10 -5.66 -19.08
C LYS A 71 9.68 -6.15 -19.30
N ASP A 72 8.99 -6.57 -18.23
CA ASP A 72 7.65 -7.14 -18.27
C ASP A 72 6.59 -6.16 -17.72
N TYR A 73 6.79 -4.84 -17.84
CA TYR A 73 6.00 -3.80 -17.17
C TYR A 73 4.48 -3.92 -17.36
N ARG A 74 3.99 -4.43 -18.50
CA ARG A 74 2.56 -4.63 -18.73
C ARG A 74 1.99 -5.73 -17.83
N LYS A 75 2.74 -6.82 -17.64
CA LYS A 75 2.35 -7.94 -16.78
C LYS A 75 2.39 -7.52 -15.32
N THR A 76 3.48 -6.89 -14.89
CA THR A 76 3.62 -6.45 -13.49
C THR A 76 2.56 -5.43 -13.12
N ARG A 77 2.31 -4.41 -13.94
CA ARG A 77 1.27 -3.40 -13.68
C ARG A 77 -0.14 -3.99 -13.65
N SER A 78 -0.43 -5.04 -14.42
CA SER A 78 -1.73 -5.70 -14.38
C SER A 78 -1.98 -6.49 -13.09
N GLN A 79 -0.93 -6.76 -12.33
CA GLN A 79 -0.99 -7.47 -11.04
C GLN A 79 -0.96 -6.53 -9.83
N ILE A 80 -0.73 -5.23 -10.06
CA ILE A 80 -0.55 -4.23 -9.00
C ILE A 80 -1.77 -3.31 -8.96
N GLY A 81 -2.37 -3.18 -7.79
CA GLY A 81 -3.27 -2.08 -7.44
C GLY A 81 -2.52 -1.04 -6.60
N LEU A 82 -2.72 0.23 -6.88
CA LEU A 82 -2.12 1.33 -6.12
C LEU A 82 -3.20 2.28 -5.61
N VAL A 83 -3.19 2.54 -4.32
CA VAL A 83 -3.98 3.58 -3.65
C VAL A 83 -3.02 4.66 -3.17
N PRO A 84 -2.96 5.81 -3.83
CA PRO A 84 -2.08 6.91 -3.44
C PRO A 84 -2.56 7.59 -2.16
N GLN A 85 -1.67 8.34 -1.52
CA GLN A 85 -1.98 9.14 -0.34
C GLN A 85 -3.04 10.21 -0.65
N GLU A 86 -2.95 10.87 -1.80
CA GLU A 86 -3.90 11.89 -2.22
C GLU A 86 -5.19 11.30 -2.79
N LEU A 87 -6.33 11.96 -2.50
CA LEU A 87 -7.64 11.55 -3.00
C LEU A 87 -7.88 12.01 -4.45
N THR A 88 -7.17 11.40 -5.39
CA THR A 88 -7.29 11.69 -6.84
C THR A 88 -8.47 10.93 -7.45
N LEU A 89 -9.66 11.53 -7.40
CA LEU A 89 -10.91 10.97 -7.91
C LEU A 89 -11.63 11.97 -8.82
N GLU A 90 -12.34 11.44 -9.83
CA GLU A 90 -13.22 12.24 -10.69
C GLU A 90 -14.46 12.68 -9.92
N GLN A 91 -14.43 13.90 -9.39
CA GLN A 91 -15.37 14.42 -8.39
C GLN A 91 -16.84 14.39 -8.84
N PHE A 92 -17.12 14.57 -10.13
CA PHE A 92 -18.48 14.66 -10.69
C PHE A 92 -19.00 13.33 -11.25
N GLU A 93 -18.17 12.29 -11.26
CA GLU A 93 -18.55 10.97 -11.75
C GLU A 93 -19.19 10.14 -10.62
N PHE A 94 -20.04 9.18 -11.00
CA PHE A 94 -20.67 8.23 -10.08
C PHE A 94 -19.67 7.16 -9.59
N VAL A 95 -19.87 6.69 -8.35
CA VAL A 95 -19.02 5.67 -7.74
C VAL A 95 -18.86 4.44 -8.63
N PHE A 96 -19.98 3.87 -9.10
CA PHE A 96 -19.95 2.67 -9.93
C PHE A 96 -19.19 2.87 -11.23
N ASN A 97 -19.38 4.00 -11.90
CA ASN A 97 -18.72 4.32 -13.16
C ASN A 97 -17.21 4.51 -12.96
N ASN A 98 -16.82 5.24 -11.89
CA ASN A 98 -15.40 5.46 -11.55
C ASN A 98 -14.63 4.14 -11.42
N VAL A 99 -15.21 3.17 -10.70
CA VAL A 99 -14.60 1.85 -10.49
C VAL A 99 -14.61 1.03 -11.78
N SER A 100 -15.73 1.01 -12.51
CA SER A 100 -15.89 0.26 -13.76
C SER A 100 -14.95 0.78 -14.86
N TYR A 101 -14.80 2.09 -15.00
CA TYR A 101 -13.91 2.72 -15.96
C TYR A 101 -12.46 2.34 -15.70
N THR A 102 -12.03 2.31 -14.43
CA THR A 102 -10.67 1.91 -14.07
C THR A 102 -10.35 0.49 -14.53
N ARG A 103 -11.28 -0.45 -14.43
CA ARG A 103 -11.10 -1.81 -14.97
C ARG A 103 -10.80 -1.79 -16.46
N GLY A 104 -11.51 -0.94 -17.22
CA GLY A 104 -11.30 -0.78 -18.66
C GLY A 104 -9.91 -0.23 -19.01
N LEU A 105 -9.34 0.67 -18.19
CA LEU A 105 -7.99 1.18 -18.37
C LEU A 105 -6.90 0.10 -18.29
N TYR A 106 -7.17 -0.98 -17.54
CA TYR A 106 -6.30 -2.16 -17.47
C TYR A 106 -6.58 -3.19 -18.58
N GLY A 107 -7.40 -2.84 -19.58
CA GLY A 107 -7.74 -3.73 -20.70
C GLY A 107 -8.62 -4.92 -20.31
N LYS A 108 -9.25 -4.89 -19.15
CA LYS A 108 -10.15 -5.96 -18.69
C LYS A 108 -11.58 -5.75 -19.23
N PRO A 109 -12.28 -6.81 -19.65
CA PRO A 109 -13.66 -6.68 -20.09
C PRO A 109 -14.57 -6.19 -18.95
N PRO A 110 -15.71 -5.54 -19.26
CA PRO A 110 -16.70 -5.17 -18.26
C PRO A 110 -17.13 -6.36 -17.40
N ASN A 111 -17.19 -6.17 -16.08
CA ASN A 111 -17.66 -7.17 -15.14
C ASN A 111 -18.49 -6.51 -14.02
N PRO A 112 -19.76 -6.16 -14.28
CA PRO A 112 -20.63 -5.50 -13.31
C PRO A 112 -20.78 -6.28 -12.00
N SER A 113 -20.85 -7.61 -12.06
CA SER A 113 -20.99 -8.46 -10.87
C SER A 113 -19.76 -8.39 -9.96
N LEU A 114 -18.55 -8.30 -10.53
CA LEU A 114 -17.34 -8.09 -9.75
C LEU A 114 -17.33 -6.71 -9.09
N ILE A 115 -17.70 -5.66 -9.84
CA ILE A 115 -17.77 -4.29 -9.30
C ILE A 115 -18.80 -4.20 -8.19
N GLU A 116 -19.97 -4.83 -8.35
CA GLU A 116 -20.98 -4.93 -7.29
C GLU A 116 -20.42 -5.60 -6.04
N LYS A 117 -19.72 -6.75 -6.21
CA LYS A 117 -19.06 -7.45 -5.11
C LYS A 117 -18.06 -6.55 -4.39
N ILE A 118 -17.14 -5.90 -5.12
CA ILE A 118 -16.13 -5.01 -4.54
C ILE A 118 -16.80 -3.86 -3.77
N LEU A 119 -17.83 -3.23 -4.34
CA LEU A 119 -18.53 -2.14 -3.66
C LEU A 119 -19.31 -2.59 -2.42
N LYS A 120 -19.86 -3.80 -2.41
CA LYS A 120 -20.48 -4.41 -1.21
C LYS A 120 -19.44 -4.70 -0.14
N ASP A 121 -18.33 -5.30 -0.51
CA ASP A 121 -17.21 -5.64 0.38
C ASP A 121 -16.62 -4.39 1.07
N LEU A 122 -16.67 -3.24 0.38
CA LEU A 122 -16.20 -1.95 0.89
C LEU A 122 -17.31 -1.07 1.50
N SER A 123 -18.52 -1.60 1.70
CA SER A 123 -19.69 -0.87 2.22
C SER A 123 -20.04 0.39 1.41
N LEU A 124 -19.88 0.30 0.08
CA LEU A 124 -20.15 1.40 -0.87
C LEU A 124 -21.34 1.15 -1.79
N TRP A 125 -21.96 -0.04 -1.73
CA TRP A 125 -23.01 -0.42 -2.69
C TRP A 125 -24.20 0.53 -2.69
N ASP A 126 -24.64 0.99 -1.53
CA ASP A 126 -25.76 1.93 -1.39
C ASP A 126 -25.42 3.33 -1.95
N LYS A 127 -24.13 3.63 -2.11
CA LYS A 127 -23.61 4.86 -2.69
C LYS A 127 -23.19 4.73 -4.15
N ARG A 128 -23.43 3.59 -4.82
CA ARG A 128 -23.00 3.33 -6.20
C ARG A 128 -23.44 4.37 -7.22
N ASN A 129 -24.61 4.98 -6.98
CA ASN A 129 -25.20 6.04 -7.83
C ASN A 129 -24.98 7.46 -7.27
N SER A 130 -24.24 7.62 -6.19
CA SER A 130 -23.84 8.93 -5.67
C SER A 130 -22.63 9.45 -6.43
N ARG A 131 -22.51 10.78 -6.56
CA ARG A 131 -21.31 11.40 -7.10
C ARG A 131 -20.19 11.39 -6.06
N ILE A 132 -18.94 11.37 -6.52
CA ILE A 132 -17.76 11.31 -5.64
C ILE A 132 -17.70 12.53 -4.71
N ASN A 133 -18.06 13.74 -5.18
CA ASN A 133 -18.06 14.95 -4.35
C ASN A 133 -19.05 14.91 -3.16
N GLU A 134 -20.07 14.04 -3.24
CA GLU A 134 -21.10 13.87 -2.19
C GLU A 134 -20.62 12.92 -1.06
N LEU A 135 -19.48 12.26 -1.22
CA LEU A 135 -18.95 11.26 -0.29
C LEU A 135 -18.08 11.91 0.80
N SER A 136 -18.08 11.28 2.00
CA SER A 136 -17.11 11.59 3.05
C SER A 136 -15.68 11.23 2.64
N GLY A 137 -14.67 11.75 3.36
CA GLY A 137 -13.26 11.42 3.09
C GLY A 137 -12.98 9.92 3.18
N GLY A 138 -13.51 9.23 4.20
CA GLY A 138 -13.37 7.79 4.35
C GLY A 138 -14.04 7.00 3.22
N MET A 139 -15.23 7.41 2.76
CA MET A 139 -15.87 6.81 1.59
C MET A 139 -15.05 7.01 0.32
N LYS A 140 -14.50 8.20 0.10
CA LYS A 140 -13.61 8.48 -1.05
C LYS A 140 -12.36 7.58 -1.03
N ARG A 141 -11.78 7.35 0.16
CA ARG A 141 -10.65 6.42 0.33
C ARG A 141 -11.05 4.99 -0.05
N ARG A 142 -12.23 4.51 0.37
CA ARG A 142 -12.75 3.19 -0.02
C ARG A 142 -13.02 3.11 -1.53
N VAL A 143 -13.45 4.19 -2.19
CA VAL A 143 -13.58 4.23 -3.66
C VAL A 143 -12.22 4.08 -4.34
N LEU A 144 -11.14 4.69 -3.84
CA LEU A 144 -9.79 4.47 -4.36
C LEU A 144 -9.36 3.00 -4.24
N ILE A 145 -9.66 2.35 -3.11
CA ILE A 145 -9.41 0.92 -2.94
C ILE A 145 -10.24 0.10 -3.94
N ALA A 146 -11.53 0.42 -4.12
CA ALA A 146 -12.39 -0.24 -5.12
C ALA A 146 -11.81 -0.12 -6.54
N LYS A 147 -11.32 1.06 -6.91
CA LYS A 147 -10.64 1.28 -8.19
C LYS A 147 -9.39 0.40 -8.33
N ALA A 148 -8.55 0.38 -7.29
CA ALA A 148 -7.32 -0.42 -7.28
C ALA A 148 -7.59 -1.93 -7.36
N LEU A 149 -8.74 -2.41 -6.85
CA LEU A 149 -9.16 -3.81 -6.90
C LEU A 149 -9.89 -4.19 -8.20
N SER A 150 -10.38 -3.22 -8.98
CA SER A 150 -11.30 -3.45 -10.11
C SER A 150 -10.75 -4.35 -11.21
N HIS A 151 -9.43 -4.43 -11.36
CA HIS A 151 -8.75 -5.27 -12.35
C HIS A 151 -8.20 -6.58 -11.77
N GLU A 152 -8.55 -6.91 -10.51
CA GLU A 152 -8.19 -8.16 -9.81
C GLU A 152 -6.66 -8.30 -9.61
N PRO A 153 -6.00 -7.32 -8.96
CA PRO A 153 -4.57 -7.40 -8.69
C PRO A 153 -4.26 -8.47 -7.65
N SER A 154 -3.06 -9.05 -7.71
CA SER A 154 -2.53 -9.95 -6.68
C SER A 154 -1.80 -9.21 -5.56
N VAL A 155 -1.40 -7.96 -5.82
CA VAL A 155 -0.67 -7.09 -4.88
C VAL A 155 -1.34 -5.72 -4.81
N LEU A 156 -1.62 -5.25 -3.59
CA LEU A 156 -2.22 -3.93 -3.35
C LEU A 156 -1.24 -3.07 -2.54
N PHE A 157 -0.90 -1.91 -3.09
CA PHE A 157 -0.12 -0.88 -2.42
C PHE A 157 -1.05 0.20 -1.85
N LEU A 158 -0.87 0.52 -0.58
CA LEU A 158 -1.61 1.56 0.14
C LEU A 158 -0.61 2.58 0.68
N ASP A 159 -0.55 3.78 0.08
CA ASP A 159 0.35 4.83 0.54
C ASP A 159 -0.34 5.67 1.60
N GLU A 160 0.06 5.51 2.87
CA GLU A 160 -0.50 6.16 4.07
C GLU A 160 -2.05 6.09 4.12
N PRO A 161 -2.65 4.88 4.17
CA PRO A 161 -4.10 4.72 3.99
C PRO A 161 -4.94 5.41 5.06
N SER A 162 -4.40 5.63 6.25
CA SER A 162 -5.08 6.26 7.40
C SER A 162 -4.66 7.72 7.64
N ALA A 163 -3.85 8.31 6.75
CA ALA A 163 -3.41 9.70 6.90
C ALA A 163 -4.60 10.68 6.86
N GLY A 164 -4.70 11.54 7.89
CA GLY A 164 -5.76 12.54 7.99
C GLY A 164 -7.16 11.98 8.29
N VAL A 165 -7.25 10.74 8.74
CA VAL A 165 -8.50 10.06 9.12
C VAL A 165 -8.60 10.00 10.64
N ASP A 166 -9.79 10.22 11.21
CA ASP A 166 -10.04 10.05 12.64
C ASP A 166 -9.91 8.59 13.09
N VAL A 167 -9.85 8.38 14.41
CA VAL A 167 -9.56 7.08 15.02
C VAL A 167 -10.60 6.01 14.64
N GLU A 168 -11.86 6.37 14.57
CA GLU A 168 -12.97 5.45 14.30
C GLU A 168 -12.94 4.97 12.85
N LEU A 169 -12.81 5.90 11.89
CA LEU A 169 -12.65 5.59 10.47
C LEU A 169 -11.36 4.83 10.16
N ARG A 170 -10.30 5.03 10.96
CA ARG A 170 -9.04 4.29 10.85
C ARG A 170 -9.25 2.82 11.18
N GLN A 171 -9.97 2.51 12.27
CA GLN A 171 -10.27 1.13 12.64
C GLN A 171 -11.11 0.41 11.59
N GLU A 172 -12.13 1.08 11.04
CA GLU A 172 -12.91 0.52 9.93
C GLU A 172 -12.05 0.23 8.68
N MET A 173 -11.08 1.08 8.38
CA MET A 173 -10.15 0.86 7.27
C MET A 173 -9.24 -0.35 7.54
N TRP A 174 -8.77 -0.53 8.76
CA TRP A 174 -7.95 -1.69 9.15
C TRP A 174 -8.71 -3.01 8.97
N GLU A 175 -9.99 -3.06 9.33
CA GLU A 175 -10.81 -4.27 9.11
C GLU A 175 -10.97 -4.56 7.61
N VAL A 176 -11.19 -3.55 6.78
CA VAL A 176 -11.23 -3.69 5.32
C VAL A 176 -9.90 -4.27 4.79
N ILE A 177 -8.75 -3.78 5.26
CA ILE A 177 -7.43 -4.26 4.84
C ILE A 177 -7.21 -5.72 5.25
N LYS A 178 -7.57 -6.11 6.49
CA LYS A 178 -7.51 -7.50 6.95
C LYS A 178 -8.40 -8.44 6.12
N ASP A 179 -9.60 -8.00 5.80
CA ASP A 179 -10.53 -8.78 4.96
C ASP A 179 -9.97 -9.03 3.56
N LEU A 180 -9.35 -8.02 2.94
CA LEU A 180 -8.70 -8.17 1.64
C LEU A 180 -7.54 -9.18 1.69
N ARG A 181 -6.72 -9.14 2.74
CA ARG A 181 -5.65 -10.12 2.95
C ARG A 181 -6.20 -11.54 3.13
N ASN A 182 -7.28 -11.70 3.90
CA ASN A 182 -7.93 -13.00 4.11
C ASN A 182 -8.50 -13.61 2.81
N ARG A 183 -8.73 -12.78 1.80
CA ARG A 183 -9.13 -13.19 0.44
C ARG A 183 -7.96 -13.46 -0.50
N GLY A 184 -6.72 -13.46 0.00
CA GLY A 184 -5.52 -13.77 -0.77
C GLY A 184 -4.91 -12.59 -1.52
N VAL A 185 -5.21 -11.34 -1.13
CA VAL A 185 -4.52 -10.16 -1.66
C VAL A 185 -3.30 -9.88 -0.79
N THR A 186 -2.12 -9.83 -1.40
CA THR A 186 -0.91 -9.37 -0.70
C THR A 186 -0.95 -7.85 -0.56
N ILE A 187 -0.69 -7.32 0.62
CA ILE A 187 -0.82 -5.89 0.89
C ILE A 187 0.50 -5.31 1.38
N ILE A 188 0.91 -4.23 0.75
CA ILE A 188 2.03 -3.41 1.16
C ILE A 188 1.48 -2.04 1.54
N LEU A 189 1.63 -1.63 2.78
CA LEU A 189 1.21 -0.30 3.21
C LEU A 189 2.38 0.51 3.73
N THR A 190 2.34 1.82 3.52
CA THR A 190 3.26 2.75 4.17
C THR A 190 2.58 3.40 5.35
N THR A 191 3.33 3.62 6.41
CA THR A 191 2.87 4.36 7.58
C THR A 191 4.05 4.99 8.32
N HIS A 192 3.76 6.00 9.10
CA HIS A 192 4.68 6.56 10.10
C HIS A 192 4.17 6.31 11.53
N TYR A 193 3.04 5.61 11.67
CA TYR A 193 2.46 5.21 12.95
C TYR A 193 2.75 3.75 13.24
N ILE A 194 3.42 3.48 14.37
CA ILE A 194 3.73 2.12 14.78
C ILE A 194 2.46 1.35 15.15
N GLU A 195 1.47 2.03 15.72
CA GLU A 195 0.20 1.45 16.13
C GLU A 195 -0.59 0.88 14.93
N GLU A 196 -0.47 1.50 13.75
CA GLU A 196 -1.08 0.98 12.53
C GLU A 196 -0.41 -0.30 12.06
N ALA A 197 0.94 -0.31 12.05
CA ALA A 197 1.69 -1.51 11.70
C ALA A 197 1.39 -2.66 12.68
N GLU A 198 1.34 -2.36 13.99
CA GLU A 198 1.03 -3.32 15.05
C GLU A 198 -0.39 -3.91 14.91
N ALA A 199 -1.37 -3.08 14.54
CA ALA A 199 -2.76 -3.50 14.44
C ALA A 199 -3.05 -4.45 13.26
N ILE A 200 -2.33 -4.32 12.14
CA ILE A 200 -2.72 -4.99 10.90
C ILE A 200 -1.60 -5.74 10.15
N ALA A 201 -0.32 -5.42 10.38
CA ALA A 201 0.76 -6.01 9.60
C ALA A 201 1.26 -7.34 10.19
N ASP A 202 1.52 -8.32 9.32
CA ASP A 202 2.21 -9.56 9.68
C ASP A 202 3.71 -9.30 9.89
N ARG A 203 4.31 -8.43 9.04
CA ARG A 203 5.71 -8.02 9.09
C ARG A 203 5.85 -6.52 8.94
N VAL A 204 6.93 -6.00 9.52
CA VAL A 204 7.29 -4.58 9.42
C VAL A 204 8.70 -4.47 8.81
N ALA A 205 8.82 -3.59 7.83
CA ALA A 205 10.09 -3.18 7.25
C ALA A 205 10.33 -1.71 7.63
N VAL A 206 11.33 -1.46 8.48
CA VAL A 206 11.66 -0.11 8.93
C VAL A 206 12.64 0.52 7.94
N ILE A 207 12.25 1.66 7.37
CA ILE A 207 13.06 2.42 6.43
C ILE A 207 13.37 3.81 6.99
N ASN A 208 14.63 4.25 6.89
CA ASN A 208 15.06 5.58 7.28
C ASN A 208 16.18 6.06 6.35
N LYS A 209 16.11 7.31 5.91
CA LYS A 209 17.11 7.97 5.02
C LYS A 209 17.49 7.10 3.80
N GLY A 210 16.51 6.41 3.24
CA GLY A 210 16.66 5.56 2.07
C GLY A 210 17.29 4.20 2.33
N GLU A 211 17.50 3.80 3.57
CA GLU A 211 18.09 2.51 3.97
C GLU A 211 17.06 1.66 4.72
N LEU A 212 17.05 0.36 4.45
CA LEU A 212 16.25 -0.62 5.17
C LEU A 212 17.00 -1.04 6.44
N LEU A 213 16.47 -0.67 7.62
CA LEU A 213 17.14 -0.91 8.89
C LEU A 213 16.86 -2.29 9.46
N VAL A 214 15.60 -2.74 9.36
CA VAL A 214 15.15 -4.02 9.90
C VAL A 214 13.91 -4.51 9.15
N VAL A 215 13.79 -5.80 8.98
CA VAL A 215 12.58 -6.48 8.49
C VAL A 215 12.30 -7.65 9.42
N ASP A 216 11.19 -7.57 10.14
CA ASP A 216 10.85 -8.59 11.15
C ASP A 216 9.35 -8.82 11.23
N ASN A 217 8.94 -9.88 11.94
CA ASN A 217 7.55 -10.05 12.31
C ASN A 217 7.12 -8.91 13.22
N THR A 218 5.89 -8.47 13.09
CA THR A 218 5.39 -7.34 13.87
C THR A 218 5.45 -7.62 15.37
N SER A 219 5.09 -8.84 15.80
CA SER A 219 5.16 -9.27 17.21
C SER A 219 6.57 -9.17 17.79
N ASP A 220 7.58 -9.61 17.02
CA ASP A 220 8.97 -9.66 17.48
C ASP A 220 9.56 -8.25 17.57
N LEU A 221 9.22 -7.39 16.60
CA LEU A 221 9.63 -5.99 16.62
C LEU A 221 9.05 -5.24 17.82
N VAL A 222 7.73 -5.36 18.07
CA VAL A 222 7.05 -4.70 19.19
C VAL A 222 7.63 -5.17 20.53
N GLN A 223 7.88 -6.47 20.67
CA GLN A 223 8.49 -7.03 21.88
C GLN A 223 9.90 -6.48 22.11
N SER A 224 10.71 -6.32 21.05
CA SER A 224 12.05 -5.74 21.15
C SER A 224 12.04 -4.25 21.51
N MET A 225 11.03 -3.50 21.06
CA MET A 225 10.84 -2.07 21.37
C MET A 225 10.19 -1.87 22.75
N GLY A 226 9.48 -2.86 23.30
CA GLY A 226 8.78 -2.81 24.58
C GLY A 226 9.69 -2.81 25.82
N GLN A 227 10.99 -3.02 25.67
CA GLN A 227 11.97 -2.82 26.74
C GLN A 227 12.33 -1.34 26.89
N LYS A 228 11.36 -0.48 27.20
CA LYS A 228 11.63 0.90 27.62
C LYS A 228 12.09 0.88 29.07
N THR A 229 13.37 1.07 29.31
CA THR A 229 13.89 1.34 30.66
C THR A 229 13.57 2.81 30.97
N LEU A 230 12.61 3.03 31.88
CA LEU A 230 12.37 4.35 32.47
C LEU A 230 13.45 4.58 33.53
N ILE A 231 14.47 5.39 33.21
CA ILE A 231 15.45 5.87 34.19
C ILE A 231 14.86 7.13 34.82
N ILE A 232 14.39 7.01 36.07
CA ILE A 232 14.00 8.16 36.88
C ILE A 232 15.22 8.55 37.71
N ASP A 233 15.86 9.66 37.35
CA ASP A 233 16.94 10.26 38.14
C ASP A 233 16.29 11.18 39.17
N LEU A 234 16.19 10.70 40.43
CA LEU A 234 15.73 11.49 41.52
C LEU A 234 16.94 12.28 42.07
N HIS A 235 17.09 13.50 41.64
CA HIS A 235 17.97 14.43 42.31
C HIS A 235 17.27 14.91 43.58
N ASP A 236 17.90 14.61 44.76
CA ASP A 236 17.59 15.20 46.07
C ASP A 236 17.96 16.67 46.10
#